data_34edd3b676d658d9377c4f11a4dff93f
#
_entry.id   34edd3b676d658d9377c4f11a4dff93f
#
_cell.length_a   1.000
_cell.length_b   1.000
_cell.length_c   1.000
_cell.angle_alpha   90.00
_cell.angle_beta   90.00
_cell.angle_gamma   90.00
#
_symmetry.space_group_name_H-M   'P 1'
#
loop_
_entity.id
_entity.type
_entity.pdbx_description
1 polymer ?
#
loop_
_entity_poly.entity_id
_entity_poly.type
_entity_poly.pdbx_seq_one_letter_code
_entity_poly.pdbx_strand_id
1 'polypeptide(L)'
;MPQSLQQPGSDALHTASIDRDDRYSRQVLFPGIGASGQQRLASAHVAIIGIGATGAASASLLARAGVGTLTLIDRDFVEPSNLQRQILFDESDALQSLPKAEAAHRKIALFNSTITVHPHIADLVPANIHELLAPADLILDATDNFETRYLINDYAVQQSKPWIYAAAIGAYAATMTILPKPNGYSTNVCHSERSEEPPYLPLKTERSDVPIEPKPTACLACIFPKPPAGPVETCDTAGILGTAVNLASSIQVTEALKLLTGQPDLIRRTLLSFDLWTSARSEINTSTPDPECTVCGHRVFTHLAGEGRPHITLCGRNSVQIHEHHRPVDFAAMRDRLAPHGNVRFNNLLLRFERPPHTITLFPDGRALIQGTTDITLARSLYARFIGS
;
A
#
# COMPACT_ATOMS: atom_id res chain seq x y z
N MET A 1 18.61 -42.35 33.88
CA MET A 1 18.10 -41.03 34.26
C MET A 1 18.52 -40.04 33.17
N PRO A 2 17.60 -39.45 32.41
CA PRO A 2 17.95 -38.46 31.40
C PRO A 2 18.19 -37.10 32.09
N GLN A 3 19.31 -36.44 31.74
CA GLN A 3 19.64 -35.09 32.18
C GLN A 3 18.62 -34.13 31.59
N SER A 4 17.99 -33.33 32.45
CA SER A 4 17.12 -32.22 32.09
C SER A 4 17.94 -31.11 31.43
N LEU A 5 17.68 -30.81 30.16
CA LEU A 5 18.13 -29.61 29.47
C LEU A 5 17.46 -28.41 30.16
N GLN A 6 18.22 -27.64 30.91
CA GLN A 6 17.80 -26.31 31.40
C GLN A 6 17.62 -25.39 30.20
N GLN A 7 16.42 -24.89 30.00
CA GLN A 7 16.19 -23.79 29.08
C GLN A 7 16.89 -22.50 29.60
N PRO A 8 17.61 -21.76 28.75
CA PRO A 8 18.19 -20.48 29.16
C PRO A 8 17.05 -19.51 29.50
N GLY A 9 17.21 -18.80 30.62
CA GLY A 9 16.22 -17.87 31.14
C GLY A 9 15.84 -16.78 30.11
N SER A 10 14.56 -16.41 30.08
CA SER A 10 13.95 -15.46 29.14
C SER A 10 14.59 -14.07 29.12
N ASP A 11 15.35 -13.71 30.12
CA ASP A 11 15.94 -12.35 30.28
C ASP A 11 17.24 -12.14 29.49
N ALA A 12 17.92 -13.23 29.07
CA ALA A 12 19.16 -13.12 28.29
C ALA A 12 18.96 -12.84 26.80
N LEU A 13 17.74 -13.04 26.28
CA LEU A 13 17.44 -12.82 24.88
C LEU A 13 17.09 -11.34 24.52
N HIS A 14 16.80 -10.50 25.52
CA HIS A 14 16.38 -9.12 25.28
C HIS A 14 17.52 -8.10 25.14
N THR A 15 18.78 -8.47 25.37
CA THR A 15 19.92 -7.55 25.30
C THR A 15 20.86 -7.74 24.10
N ALA A 16 20.71 -8.79 23.31
CA ALA A 16 21.51 -9.01 22.11
C ALA A 16 20.91 -8.25 20.93
N SER A 17 21.51 -7.13 20.56
CA SER A 17 21.20 -6.45 19.29
C SER A 17 21.77 -7.25 18.12
N ILE A 18 20.92 -7.54 17.12
CA ILE A 18 21.39 -8.14 15.86
C ILE A 18 22.19 -7.07 15.12
N ASP A 19 23.42 -7.42 14.73
CA ASP A 19 24.27 -6.54 13.94
C ASP A 19 23.60 -6.25 12.56
N ARG A 20 23.56 -4.98 12.18
CA ARG A 20 23.05 -4.54 10.89
C ARG A 20 23.85 -5.11 9.72
N ASP A 21 25.16 -5.16 9.84
CA ASP A 21 26.04 -5.64 8.77
C ASP A 21 25.85 -7.14 8.53
N ASP A 22 25.63 -7.92 9.60
CA ASP A 22 25.31 -9.34 9.46
C ASP A 22 23.91 -9.56 8.87
N ARG A 23 22.92 -8.78 9.29
CA ARG A 23 21.52 -8.89 8.80
C ARG A 23 21.42 -8.79 7.30
N TYR A 24 22.11 -7.83 6.67
CA TYR A 24 22.03 -7.53 5.26
C TYR A 24 23.19 -8.10 4.43
N SER A 25 24.08 -8.88 5.04
CA SER A 25 25.32 -9.38 4.41
C SER A 25 25.06 -10.07 3.07
N ARG A 26 24.01 -10.90 2.97
CA ARG A 26 23.66 -11.62 1.73
C ARG A 26 23.07 -10.69 0.66
N GLN A 27 22.33 -9.67 1.07
CA GLN A 27 21.77 -8.67 0.17
C GLN A 27 22.83 -7.74 -0.39
N VAL A 28 23.80 -7.35 0.43
CA VAL A 28 24.96 -6.53 0.03
C VAL A 28 25.85 -7.25 -0.99
N LEU A 29 25.96 -8.57 -0.94
CA LEU A 29 26.69 -9.35 -1.93
C LEU A 29 26.04 -9.36 -3.32
N PHE A 30 24.76 -9.03 -3.41
CA PHE A 30 24.09 -8.93 -4.71
C PHE A 30 24.51 -7.63 -5.40
N PRO A 31 25.16 -7.69 -6.60
CA PRO A 31 25.72 -6.51 -7.26
C PRO A 31 24.72 -5.41 -7.57
N GLY A 32 23.44 -5.76 -7.75
CA GLY A 32 22.35 -4.82 -7.98
C GLY A 32 22.04 -3.94 -6.75
N ILE A 33 22.47 -4.33 -5.56
CA ILE A 33 22.29 -3.54 -4.33
C ILE A 33 23.63 -3.04 -3.82
N GLY A 34 24.55 -3.95 -3.47
CA GLY A 34 25.86 -3.60 -2.93
C GLY A 34 25.76 -2.82 -1.60
N ALA A 35 26.89 -2.40 -1.08
CA ALA A 35 26.95 -1.61 0.16
C ALA A 35 26.30 -0.22 -0.01
N SER A 36 26.54 0.45 -1.12
CA SER A 36 25.96 1.79 -1.39
C SER A 36 24.43 1.75 -1.56
N GLY A 37 23.92 0.71 -2.23
CA GLY A 37 22.47 0.50 -2.35
C GLY A 37 21.83 0.22 -0.99
N GLN A 38 22.49 -0.57 -0.12
CA GLN A 38 21.99 -0.83 1.23
C GLN A 38 21.96 0.45 2.09
N GLN A 39 22.92 1.34 1.95
CA GLN A 39 22.90 2.64 2.62
C GLN A 39 21.73 3.51 2.13
N ARG A 40 21.46 3.54 0.82
CA ARG A 40 20.30 4.24 0.25
C ARG A 40 18.98 3.65 0.76
N LEU A 41 18.84 2.33 0.81
CA LEU A 41 17.66 1.69 1.39
C LEU A 41 17.45 2.10 2.85
N ALA A 42 18.52 2.13 3.65
CA ALA A 42 18.45 2.51 5.06
C ALA A 42 18.02 3.98 5.28
N SER A 43 18.22 4.86 4.31
CA SER A 43 17.78 6.26 4.37
C SER A 43 16.44 6.50 3.67
N ALA A 44 15.91 5.53 2.93
CA ALA A 44 14.70 5.67 2.15
C ALA A 44 13.42 5.61 3.00
N HIS A 45 12.40 6.33 2.55
CA HIS A 45 11.06 6.33 3.11
C HIS A 45 10.03 5.87 2.08
N VAL A 46 9.29 4.80 2.37
CA VAL A 46 8.25 4.26 1.48
C VAL A 46 6.88 4.34 2.16
N ALA A 47 5.89 4.90 1.47
CA ALA A 47 4.50 4.85 1.88
C ALA A 47 3.78 3.69 1.16
N ILE A 48 3.07 2.85 1.92
CA ILE A 48 2.27 1.73 1.41
C ILE A 48 0.81 2.00 1.71
N ILE A 49 -0.02 2.05 0.67
CA ILE A 49 -1.45 2.34 0.79
C ILE A 49 -2.23 1.05 0.59
N GLY A 50 -2.97 0.66 1.62
CA GLY A 50 -3.60 -0.65 1.75
C GLY A 50 -2.63 -1.68 2.34
N ILE A 51 -2.91 -2.17 3.55
CA ILE A 51 -2.15 -3.24 4.22
C ILE A 51 -2.96 -4.54 4.21
N GLY A 52 -3.62 -4.76 3.09
CA GLY A 52 -4.28 -6.02 2.76
C GLY A 52 -3.27 -7.08 2.30
N ALA A 53 -3.67 -7.89 1.33
CA ALA A 53 -2.84 -9.02 0.88
C ALA A 53 -1.54 -8.56 0.22
N THR A 54 -1.62 -7.65 -0.75
CA THR A 54 -0.44 -7.09 -1.45
C THR A 54 0.42 -6.24 -0.53
N GLY A 55 -0.20 -5.33 0.23
CA GLY A 55 0.54 -4.40 1.09
C GLY A 55 1.24 -5.07 2.27
N ALA A 56 0.62 -6.06 2.91
CA ALA A 56 1.24 -6.82 3.97
C ALA A 56 2.50 -7.57 3.49
N ALA A 57 2.43 -8.19 2.30
CA ALA A 57 3.57 -8.85 1.69
C ALA A 57 4.66 -7.84 1.30
N SER A 58 4.29 -6.71 0.67
CA SER A 58 5.22 -5.65 0.29
C SER A 58 5.90 -5.01 1.49
N ALA A 59 5.16 -4.73 2.58
CA ALA A 59 5.70 -4.20 3.82
C ALA A 59 6.72 -5.15 4.45
N SER A 60 6.41 -6.47 4.49
CA SER A 60 7.33 -7.48 4.98
C SER A 60 8.62 -7.54 4.16
N LEU A 61 8.52 -7.52 2.83
CA LEU A 61 9.68 -7.58 1.93
C LEU A 61 10.56 -6.32 2.06
N LEU A 62 9.99 -5.12 2.07
CA LEU A 62 10.73 -3.87 2.23
C LEU A 62 11.40 -3.76 3.61
N ALA A 63 10.68 -4.14 4.67
CA ALA A 63 11.23 -4.17 6.02
C ALA A 63 12.41 -5.14 6.13
N ARG A 64 12.32 -6.32 5.51
CA ARG A 64 13.42 -7.30 5.45
C ARG A 64 14.57 -6.83 4.59
N ALA A 65 14.32 -6.05 3.55
CA ALA A 65 15.36 -5.42 2.73
C ALA A 65 16.05 -4.25 3.43
N GLY A 66 15.52 -3.76 4.56
CA GLY A 66 16.13 -2.69 5.35
C GLY A 66 15.82 -1.29 4.83
N VAL A 67 14.65 -1.09 4.24
CA VAL A 67 14.12 0.26 3.99
C VAL A 67 13.93 0.96 5.33
N GLY A 68 14.55 2.13 5.49
CA GLY A 68 14.70 2.77 6.80
C GLY A 68 13.40 3.25 7.41
N THR A 69 12.45 3.71 6.60
CA THR A 69 11.15 4.20 7.08
C THR A 69 10.00 3.66 6.22
N LEU A 70 8.96 3.14 6.86
CA LEU A 70 7.73 2.71 6.22
C LEU A 70 6.55 3.47 6.83
N THR A 71 5.75 4.12 5.99
CA THR A 71 4.42 4.63 6.36
C THR A 71 3.37 3.64 5.87
N LEU A 72 2.59 3.06 6.79
CA LEU A 72 1.58 2.05 6.52
C LEU A 72 0.19 2.66 6.70
N ILE A 73 -0.60 2.73 5.62
CA ILE A 73 -1.91 3.37 5.64
C ILE A 73 -2.98 2.33 5.32
N ASP A 74 -3.83 2.02 6.29
CA ASP A 74 -4.99 1.13 6.10
C ASP A 74 -6.06 1.46 7.14
N ARG A 75 -7.32 1.44 6.73
CA ARG A 75 -8.47 1.69 7.60
C ARG A 75 -9.06 0.43 8.24
N ASP A 76 -8.75 -0.74 7.65
CA ASP A 76 -9.38 -2.01 8.01
C ASP A 76 -8.67 -2.69 9.18
N PHE A 77 -9.32 -3.73 9.69
CA PHE A 77 -8.78 -4.62 10.72
C PHE A 77 -8.59 -6.05 10.19
N VAL A 78 -7.81 -6.85 10.91
CA VAL A 78 -7.55 -8.23 10.55
C VAL A 78 -8.77 -9.09 10.85
N GLU A 79 -9.17 -9.91 9.87
CA GLU A 79 -10.27 -10.87 9.97
C GLU A 79 -9.77 -12.29 9.66
N PRO A 80 -10.43 -13.34 10.19
CA PRO A 80 -10.05 -14.73 9.89
C PRO A 80 -10.01 -15.05 8.38
N SER A 81 -10.92 -14.45 7.59
CA SER A 81 -10.97 -14.58 6.13
C SER A 81 -9.75 -13.99 5.41
N ASN A 82 -8.95 -13.17 6.10
CA ASN A 82 -7.75 -12.56 5.55
C ASN A 82 -6.53 -13.49 5.61
N LEU A 83 -6.47 -14.38 6.60
CA LEU A 83 -5.28 -15.16 6.95
C LEU A 83 -4.77 -16.05 5.82
N GLN A 84 -5.66 -16.51 4.93
CA GLN A 84 -5.27 -17.36 3.79
C GLN A 84 -4.38 -16.64 2.75
N ARG A 85 -4.31 -15.28 2.76
CA ARG A 85 -3.54 -14.50 1.77
C ARG A 85 -2.77 -13.32 2.35
N GLN A 86 -3.09 -12.84 3.53
CA GLN A 86 -2.41 -11.72 4.19
C GLN A 86 -1.32 -12.25 5.12
N ILE A 87 -0.19 -12.65 4.52
CA ILE A 87 0.86 -13.49 5.12
C ILE A 87 1.57 -12.88 6.35
N LEU A 88 1.39 -11.59 6.62
CA LEU A 88 2.00 -10.92 7.76
C LEU A 88 1.20 -11.13 9.06
N PHE A 89 -0.08 -11.50 8.95
CA PHE A 89 -0.99 -11.62 10.08
C PHE A 89 -1.22 -13.08 10.51
N ASP A 90 -1.59 -13.25 11.78
CA ASP A 90 -1.93 -14.54 12.37
C ASP A 90 -3.30 -14.54 13.06
N GLU A 91 -3.67 -15.71 13.63
CA GLU A 91 -4.95 -15.88 14.32
C GLU A 91 -5.10 -14.93 15.52
N SER A 92 -4.01 -14.64 16.23
CA SER A 92 -4.03 -13.72 17.36
C SER A 92 -4.45 -12.30 16.95
N ASP A 93 -3.95 -11.82 15.78
CA ASP A 93 -4.33 -10.52 15.25
C ASP A 93 -5.82 -10.48 14.88
N ALA A 94 -6.33 -11.57 14.28
CA ALA A 94 -7.74 -11.69 13.91
C ALA A 94 -8.67 -11.79 15.12
N LEU A 95 -8.29 -12.56 16.14
CA LEU A 95 -9.05 -12.69 17.38
C LEU A 95 -9.16 -11.37 18.15
N GLN A 96 -8.08 -10.56 18.12
CA GLN A 96 -8.05 -9.24 18.73
C GLN A 96 -8.68 -8.15 17.84
N SER A 97 -9.03 -8.48 16.60
CA SER A 97 -9.50 -7.52 15.59
C SER A 97 -8.55 -6.30 15.50
N LEU A 98 -7.25 -6.55 15.42
CA LEU A 98 -6.28 -5.47 15.33
C LEU A 98 -6.42 -4.74 14.00
N PRO A 99 -6.31 -3.40 13.98
CA PRO A 99 -6.15 -2.66 12.73
C PRO A 99 -4.95 -3.16 11.94
N LYS A 100 -5.09 -3.34 10.62
CA LYS A 100 -4.06 -3.94 9.77
C LYS A 100 -2.74 -3.19 9.83
N ALA A 101 -2.76 -1.85 9.79
CA ALA A 101 -1.55 -1.03 9.87
C ALA A 101 -0.82 -1.24 11.21
N GLU A 102 -1.54 -1.30 12.32
CA GLU A 102 -0.97 -1.54 13.65
C GLU A 102 -0.48 -2.98 13.80
N ALA A 103 -1.23 -3.98 13.34
CA ALA A 103 -0.79 -5.37 13.34
C ALA A 103 0.51 -5.55 12.53
N ALA A 104 0.59 -4.94 11.35
CA ALA A 104 1.79 -4.96 10.52
C ALA A 104 2.99 -4.30 11.21
N HIS A 105 2.80 -3.15 11.86
CA HIS A 105 3.84 -2.49 12.67
C HIS A 105 4.39 -3.45 13.74
N ARG A 106 3.53 -4.06 14.53
CA ARG A 106 3.93 -5.03 15.58
C ARG A 106 4.67 -6.23 15.01
N LYS A 107 4.18 -6.81 13.92
CA LYS A 107 4.83 -7.96 13.27
C LYS A 107 6.20 -7.60 12.70
N ILE A 108 6.33 -6.44 12.06
CA ILE A 108 7.61 -5.96 11.51
C ILE A 108 8.63 -5.79 12.63
N ALA A 109 8.26 -5.22 13.77
CA ALA A 109 9.14 -5.03 14.91
C ALA A 109 9.75 -6.36 15.43
N LEU A 110 9.03 -7.48 15.28
CA LEU A 110 9.54 -8.81 15.71
C LEU A 110 10.73 -9.31 14.88
N PHE A 111 10.82 -8.93 13.60
CA PHE A 111 11.90 -9.42 12.73
C PHE A 111 12.85 -8.32 12.26
N ASN A 112 12.46 -7.04 12.35
CA ASN A 112 13.35 -5.91 12.09
C ASN A 112 13.00 -4.70 12.95
N SER A 113 13.64 -4.60 14.11
CA SER A 113 13.49 -3.49 15.05
C SER A 113 14.35 -2.27 14.71
N THR A 114 15.17 -2.32 13.63
CA THR A 114 16.12 -1.25 13.29
C THR A 114 15.56 -0.22 12.31
N ILE A 115 14.38 -0.44 11.79
CA ILE A 115 13.66 0.48 10.89
C ILE A 115 12.53 1.20 11.63
N THR A 116 12.11 2.31 11.09
CA THR A 116 10.98 3.08 11.62
C THR A 116 9.69 2.72 10.86
N VAL A 117 8.61 2.43 11.56
CA VAL A 117 7.31 2.14 10.97
C VAL A 117 6.26 3.06 11.56
N HIS A 118 5.56 3.81 10.71
CA HIS A 118 4.46 4.71 11.07
C HIS A 118 3.12 4.10 10.64
N PRO A 119 2.36 3.47 11.54
CA PRO A 119 1.03 2.96 11.23
C PRO A 119 -0.01 4.07 11.28
N HIS A 120 -0.80 4.21 10.20
CA HIS A 120 -1.94 5.12 10.12
C HIS A 120 -3.22 4.34 9.86
N ILE A 121 -4.13 4.38 10.84
CA ILE A 121 -5.45 3.74 10.74
C ILE A 121 -6.40 4.76 10.12
N ALA A 122 -6.29 4.93 8.81
CA ALA A 122 -6.98 5.98 8.08
C ALA A 122 -7.35 5.54 6.66
N ASP A 123 -8.40 6.17 6.14
CA ASP A 123 -8.67 6.23 4.71
C ASP A 123 -7.75 7.26 4.06
N LEU A 124 -7.21 6.94 2.88
CA LEU A 124 -6.53 7.94 2.08
C LEU A 124 -7.57 8.78 1.33
N VAL A 125 -7.61 10.06 1.67
CA VAL A 125 -8.59 11.02 1.13
C VAL A 125 -7.86 12.30 0.69
N PRO A 126 -8.46 13.17 -0.17
CA PRO A 126 -7.85 14.42 -0.58
C PRO A 126 -7.40 15.31 0.59
N ALA A 127 -8.13 15.26 1.71
CA ALA A 127 -7.85 16.07 2.88
C ALA A 127 -6.56 15.69 3.63
N ASN A 128 -6.13 14.41 3.57
CA ASN A 128 -4.97 13.91 4.31
C ASN A 128 -3.82 13.41 3.44
N ILE A 129 -4.02 13.25 2.12
CA ILE A 129 -3.03 12.65 1.24
C ILE A 129 -1.69 13.40 1.25
N HIS A 130 -1.71 14.72 1.31
CA HIS A 130 -0.50 15.54 1.38
C HIS A 130 0.29 15.27 2.66
N GLU A 131 -0.39 15.28 3.81
CA GLU A 131 0.24 15.02 5.10
C GLU A 131 0.87 13.63 5.14
N LEU A 132 0.12 12.60 4.71
CA LEU A 132 0.53 11.20 4.83
C LEU A 132 1.63 10.81 3.82
N LEU A 133 1.63 11.39 2.61
CA LEU A 133 2.53 10.97 1.54
C LEU A 133 3.68 11.95 1.26
N ALA A 134 3.64 13.18 1.80
CA ALA A 134 4.70 14.16 1.55
C ALA A 134 6.10 13.68 1.98
N PRO A 135 6.28 12.99 3.12
CA PRO A 135 7.60 12.52 3.55
C PRO A 135 8.17 11.37 2.73
N ALA A 136 7.33 10.61 2.01
CA ALA A 136 7.78 9.41 1.31
C ALA A 136 8.55 9.72 0.03
N ASP A 137 9.61 8.96 -0.24
CA ASP A 137 10.36 8.99 -1.50
C ASP A 137 9.65 8.22 -2.61
N LEU A 138 8.91 7.18 -2.23
CA LEU A 138 8.21 6.26 -3.12
C LEU A 138 6.87 5.85 -2.51
N ILE A 139 5.86 5.72 -3.36
CA ILE A 139 4.52 5.26 -2.96
C ILE A 139 4.26 3.88 -3.57
N LEU A 140 3.80 2.93 -2.77
CA LEU A 140 3.30 1.64 -3.22
C LEU A 140 1.77 1.59 -3.08
N ASP A 141 1.09 1.37 -4.19
CA ASP A 141 -0.34 1.06 -4.20
C ASP A 141 -0.56 -0.44 -3.99
N ALA A 142 -1.28 -0.76 -2.95
CA ALA A 142 -1.74 -2.10 -2.63
C ALA A 142 -3.24 -2.12 -2.32
N THR A 143 -3.96 -1.13 -2.85
CA THR A 143 -5.40 -0.97 -2.67
C THR A 143 -6.20 -1.90 -3.58
N ASP A 144 -7.47 -2.09 -3.27
CA ASP A 144 -8.40 -2.93 -4.04
C ASP A 144 -9.46 -2.11 -4.79
N ASN A 145 -9.33 -0.78 -4.82
CA ASN A 145 -10.33 0.08 -5.45
C ASN A 145 -9.70 1.14 -6.36
N PHE A 146 -10.40 1.47 -7.43
CA PHE A 146 -9.92 2.43 -8.43
C PHE A 146 -9.96 3.88 -7.95
N GLU A 147 -10.88 4.25 -7.07
CA GLU A 147 -10.99 5.62 -6.56
C GLU A 147 -9.70 6.06 -5.86
N THR A 148 -9.22 5.23 -4.94
CA THR A 148 -7.94 5.50 -4.26
C THR A 148 -6.77 5.49 -5.24
N ARG A 149 -6.76 4.60 -6.25
CA ARG A 149 -5.71 4.56 -7.28
C ARG A 149 -5.64 5.84 -8.11
N TYR A 150 -6.78 6.38 -8.52
CA TYR A 150 -6.80 7.66 -9.24
C TYR A 150 -6.39 8.82 -8.34
N LEU A 151 -6.77 8.81 -7.07
CA LEU A 151 -6.33 9.80 -6.10
C LEU A 151 -4.79 9.75 -5.91
N ILE A 152 -4.20 8.56 -5.78
CA ILE A 152 -2.75 8.38 -5.73
C ILE A 152 -2.10 8.90 -7.01
N ASN A 153 -2.66 8.57 -8.17
CA ASN A 153 -2.14 9.00 -9.47
C ASN A 153 -2.14 10.53 -9.60
N ASP A 154 -3.25 11.18 -9.26
CA ASP A 154 -3.36 12.64 -9.30
C ASP A 154 -2.31 13.30 -8.39
N TYR A 155 -2.20 12.83 -7.14
CA TYR A 155 -1.23 13.31 -6.19
C TYR A 155 0.22 13.09 -6.66
N ALA A 156 0.54 11.87 -7.09
CA ALA A 156 1.87 11.49 -7.52
C ALA A 156 2.33 12.30 -8.75
N VAL A 157 1.43 12.50 -9.73
CA VAL A 157 1.70 13.35 -10.91
C VAL A 157 1.85 14.80 -10.52
N GLN A 158 1.00 15.32 -9.62
CA GLN A 158 1.08 16.71 -9.16
C GLN A 158 2.39 16.98 -8.43
N GLN A 159 2.81 16.05 -7.54
CA GLN A 159 4.00 16.19 -6.71
C GLN A 159 5.28 15.63 -7.35
N SER A 160 5.20 15.09 -8.57
CA SER A 160 6.31 14.42 -9.25
C SER A 160 6.91 13.26 -8.44
N LYS A 161 6.08 12.54 -7.66
CA LYS A 161 6.51 11.41 -6.84
C LYS A 161 6.39 10.09 -7.61
N PRO A 162 7.43 9.25 -7.63
CA PRO A 162 7.34 7.92 -8.20
C PRO A 162 6.36 7.06 -7.39
N TRP A 163 5.63 6.20 -8.09
CA TRP A 163 4.77 5.22 -7.43
C TRP A 163 4.65 3.93 -8.24
N ILE A 164 4.28 2.85 -7.57
CA ILE A 164 4.18 1.53 -8.19
C ILE A 164 2.79 0.96 -7.92
N TYR A 165 2.02 0.85 -8.99
CA TYR A 165 0.72 0.18 -9.02
C TYR A 165 0.88 -1.33 -8.89
N ALA A 166 0.04 -1.96 -8.06
CA ALA A 166 -0.15 -3.40 -8.03
C ALA A 166 -1.62 -3.76 -7.83
N ALA A 167 -2.07 -4.79 -8.52
CA ALA A 167 -3.41 -5.34 -8.39
C ALA A 167 -3.36 -6.86 -8.46
N ALA A 168 -4.27 -7.52 -7.73
CA ALA A 168 -4.47 -8.95 -7.83
C ALA A 168 -5.96 -9.28 -7.64
N ILE A 169 -6.48 -10.20 -8.47
CA ILE A 169 -7.85 -10.70 -8.39
C ILE A 169 -7.91 -12.10 -9.00
N GLY A 170 -8.61 -13.04 -8.37
CA GLY A 170 -8.58 -14.43 -8.82
C GLY A 170 -7.16 -14.97 -8.83
N ALA A 171 -6.72 -15.50 -9.95
CA ALA A 171 -5.33 -15.90 -10.22
C ALA A 171 -4.52 -14.82 -10.95
N TYR A 172 -5.12 -13.67 -11.21
CA TYR A 172 -4.53 -12.59 -11.98
C TYR A 172 -3.77 -11.61 -11.09
N ALA A 173 -2.59 -11.19 -11.56
CA ALA A 173 -1.74 -10.19 -10.92
C ALA A 173 -1.24 -9.19 -11.97
N ALA A 174 -1.20 -7.90 -11.63
CA ALA A 174 -0.67 -6.86 -12.50
C ALA A 174 0.15 -5.84 -11.72
N THR A 175 1.22 -5.33 -12.34
CA THR A 175 2.09 -4.29 -11.76
C THR A 175 2.58 -3.32 -12.81
N MET A 176 2.73 -2.05 -12.44
CA MET A 176 3.23 -0.97 -13.29
C MET A 176 4.01 0.05 -12.47
N THR A 177 5.21 0.40 -12.91
CA THR A 177 6.00 1.49 -12.31
C THR A 177 5.67 2.79 -13.01
N ILE A 178 5.29 3.81 -12.25
CA ILE A 178 4.92 5.13 -12.75
C ILE A 178 5.94 6.16 -12.25
N LEU A 179 6.63 6.77 -13.20
CA LEU A 179 7.55 7.89 -12.98
C LEU A 179 6.94 9.14 -13.58
N PRO A 180 6.36 10.01 -12.75
CA PRO A 180 5.82 11.27 -13.23
C PRO A 180 6.91 12.18 -13.78
N LYS A 181 6.54 13.09 -14.68
CA LYS A 181 7.41 14.13 -15.19
C LYS A 181 7.80 15.06 -14.04
N PRO A 182 9.09 15.43 -13.88
CA PRO A 182 9.52 16.41 -12.89
C PRO A 182 8.82 17.76 -13.07
N ASN A 183 8.49 18.43 -11.98
CA ASN A 183 7.93 19.77 -12.01
C ASN A 183 8.99 20.75 -12.56
N GLY A 184 8.63 21.55 -13.55
CA GLY A 184 9.55 22.50 -14.20
C GLY A 184 10.20 22.02 -15.50
N TYR A 185 9.89 20.84 -15.97
CA TYR A 185 10.38 20.35 -17.27
C TYR A 185 9.64 21.05 -18.42
N SER A 186 10.31 22.01 -19.08
CA SER A 186 9.82 22.59 -20.35
C SER A 186 10.08 21.62 -21.50
N THR A 187 9.07 21.38 -22.34
CA THR A 187 9.15 20.45 -23.49
C THR A 187 9.93 20.99 -24.70
N ASN A 188 10.71 22.05 -24.54
CA ASN A 188 11.49 22.65 -25.61
C ASN A 188 12.91 22.08 -25.64
N VAL A 189 13.07 20.81 -25.96
CA VAL A 189 14.35 20.26 -26.43
C VAL A 189 14.16 19.84 -27.87
N CYS A 190 14.77 20.60 -28.78
CA CYS A 190 14.91 20.27 -30.20
C CYS A 190 15.49 18.87 -30.37
N HIS A 191 14.85 18.08 -31.22
CA HIS A 191 15.43 16.85 -31.76
C HIS A 191 16.71 17.19 -32.53
N SER A 192 17.87 16.88 -31.98
CA SER A 192 19.10 16.76 -32.73
C SER A 192 19.38 15.28 -33.01
N GLU A 193 19.68 15.03 -34.21
CA GLU A 193 19.87 13.85 -35.02
C GLU A 193 20.51 12.60 -34.37
N ARG A 194 20.03 11.44 -34.84
CA ARG A 194 20.57 10.11 -34.58
C ARG A 194 22.06 10.07 -34.99
N SER A 195 22.91 9.66 -34.05
CA SER A 195 24.19 9.04 -34.37
C SER A 195 24.07 7.54 -34.11
N GLU A 196 24.48 6.75 -35.13
CA GLU A 196 24.50 5.30 -35.13
C GLU A 196 25.46 4.79 -34.06
N GLU A 197 25.00 3.91 -33.17
CA GLU A 197 25.86 3.22 -32.20
C GLU A 197 26.58 2.02 -32.86
N PRO A 198 27.89 1.81 -32.59
CA PRO A 198 28.61 0.60 -32.97
C PRO A 198 28.33 -0.54 -31.97
N PRO A 199 28.36 -1.80 -32.45
CA PRO A 199 28.04 -2.94 -31.59
C PRO A 199 29.27 -3.34 -30.73
N TYR A 200 28.96 -3.64 -29.46
CA TYR A 200 29.84 -4.29 -28.47
C TYR A 200 30.97 -3.45 -27.85
N LEU A 201 30.73 -2.98 -26.63
CA LEU A 201 31.81 -2.60 -25.72
C LEU A 201 31.61 -3.26 -24.35
N PRO A 202 32.71 -3.71 -23.68
CA PRO A 202 32.63 -4.40 -22.39
C PRO A 202 32.21 -3.45 -21.26
N LEU A 203 31.54 -4.01 -20.25
CA LEU A 203 31.13 -3.38 -19.03
C LEU A 203 32.23 -2.51 -18.40
N LYS A 204 32.21 -1.21 -18.63
CA LYS A 204 33.00 -0.25 -17.86
C LYS A 204 32.24 0.16 -16.60
N THR A 205 32.78 -0.22 -15.47
CA THR A 205 32.36 0.13 -14.12
C THR A 205 32.84 1.52 -13.68
N GLU A 206 32.49 2.56 -14.42
CA GLU A 206 32.66 3.92 -13.93
C GLU A 206 31.36 4.66 -14.22
N ARG A 207 30.45 4.63 -13.24
CA ARG A 207 29.25 5.48 -13.29
C ARG A 207 29.67 6.92 -13.02
N SER A 208 29.40 7.80 -13.97
CA SER A 208 29.46 9.24 -13.75
C SER A 208 28.49 9.61 -12.62
N ASP A 209 28.93 10.39 -11.63
CA ASP A 209 28.12 10.91 -10.51
C ASP A 209 27.08 11.97 -10.94
N VAL A 210 26.78 12.06 -12.22
CA VAL A 210 25.69 12.93 -12.71
C VAL A 210 24.38 12.19 -12.48
N PRO A 211 23.44 12.76 -11.69
CA PRO A 211 22.13 12.17 -11.51
C PRO A 211 21.43 12.06 -12.86
N ILE A 212 21.24 10.84 -13.36
CA ILE A 212 20.43 10.61 -14.56
C ILE A 212 18.97 10.84 -14.14
N GLU A 213 18.37 11.92 -14.61
CA GLU A 213 16.96 12.16 -14.40
C GLU A 213 16.16 11.03 -15.07
N PRO A 214 15.34 10.30 -14.31
CA PRO A 214 14.59 9.19 -14.86
C PRO A 214 13.58 9.69 -15.89
N LYS A 215 13.61 9.11 -17.10
CA LYS A 215 12.61 9.41 -18.15
C LYS A 215 11.22 9.10 -17.61
N PRO A 216 10.24 10.01 -17.76
CA PRO A 216 8.87 9.77 -17.31
C PRO A 216 8.23 8.57 -18.03
N THR A 217 7.24 7.94 -17.37
CA THR A 217 6.44 6.85 -17.95
C THR A 217 4.98 7.28 -18.05
N ALA A 218 4.16 6.52 -18.79
CA ALA A 218 2.71 6.67 -18.78
C ALA A 218 2.18 6.63 -17.34
N CYS A 219 1.27 7.51 -16.98
CA CYS A 219 0.58 7.46 -15.69
C CYS A 219 -0.59 6.46 -15.73
N LEU A 220 -1.25 6.24 -14.58
CA LEU A 220 -2.38 5.30 -14.53
C LEU A 220 -3.50 5.70 -15.51
N ALA A 221 -3.82 6.99 -15.61
CA ALA A 221 -4.87 7.49 -16.48
C ALA A 221 -4.53 7.38 -17.99
N CYS A 222 -3.26 7.28 -18.37
CA CYS A 222 -2.88 6.95 -19.75
C CYS A 222 -3.32 5.54 -20.14
N ILE A 223 -3.30 4.59 -19.20
CA ILE A 223 -3.62 3.18 -19.44
C ILE A 223 -5.11 2.91 -19.15
N PHE A 224 -5.63 3.50 -18.09
CA PHE A 224 -7.02 3.38 -17.66
C PHE A 224 -7.65 4.78 -17.62
N PRO A 225 -8.12 5.32 -18.77
CA PRO A 225 -8.64 6.70 -18.84
C PRO A 225 -9.91 6.92 -18.01
N LYS A 226 -10.65 5.85 -17.77
CA LYS A 226 -11.90 5.85 -16.98
C LYS A 226 -11.93 4.63 -16.08
N PRO A 227 -12.52 4.76 -14.87
CA PRO A 227 -12.82 3.59 -14.05
C PRO A 227 -13.67 2.58 -14.86
N PRO A 228 -13.50 1.27 -14.62
CA PRO A 228 -14.34 0.25 -15.23
C PRO A 228 -15.82 0.58 -14.99
N ALA A 229 -16.63 0.49 -16.05
CA ALA A 229 -18.07 0.71 -15.95
C ALA A 229 -18.76 -0.53 -15.36
N GLY A 230 -19.63 -0.34 -14.37
CA GLY A 230 -20.41 -1.43 -13.75
C GLY A 230 -19.78 -1.98 -12.47
N PRO A 231 -20.37 -3.04 -11.89
CA PRO A 231 -19.83 -3.67 -10.70
C PRO A 231 -18.46 -4.29 -11.02
N VAL A 232 -17.43 -3.76 -10.38
CA VAL A 232 -16.06 -4.30 -10.50
C VAL A 232 -15.97 -5.53 -9.61
N GLU A 233 -15.47 -6.62 -10.16
CA GLU A 233 -15.16 -7.80 -9.36
C GLU A 233 -14.14 -7.44 -8.27
N THR A 234 -14.41 -7.94 -7.08
CA THR A 234 -13.54 -7.77 -5.91
C THR A 234 -13.01 -9.12 -5.46
N CYS A 235 -12.03 -9.12 -4.56
CA CYS A 235 -11.54 -10.37 -3.96
C CYS A 235 -12.66 -11.17 -3.26
N ASP A 236 -13.72 -10.49 -2.81
CA ASP A 236 -14.85 -11.12 -2.13
C ASP A 236 -15.85 -11.76 -3.11
N THR A 237 -15.90 -11.30 -4.36
CA THR A 237 -16.82 -11.82 -5.40
C THR A 237 -16.16 -12.80 -6.37
N ALA A 238 -14.92 -12.54 -6.76
CA ALA A 238 -14.17 -13.39 -7.71
C ALA A 238 -13.22 -14.38 -6.99
N GLY A 239 -13.03 -14.21 -5.68
CA GLY A 239 -11.98 -14.93 -4.93
C GLY A 239 -10.59 -14.40 -5.25
N ILE A 240 -9.59 -14.97 -4.60
CA ILE A 240 -8.19 -14.57 -4.80
C ILE A 240 -7.21 -15.68 -4.41
N LEU A 241 -6.25 -15.94 -5.28
CA LEU A 241 -5.15 -16.86 -5.05
C LEU A 241 -4.01 -16.13 -4.31
N GLY A 242 -3.63 -16.60 -3.12
CA GLY A 242 -2.57 -15.98 -2.32
C GLY A 242 -1.22 -15.89 -3.04
N THR A 243 -0.91 -16.86 -3.89
CA THR A 243 0.33 -16.84 -4.71
C THR A 243 0.32 -15.74 -5.78
N ALA A 244 -0.84 -15.39 -6.34
CA ALA A 244 -0.96 -14.26 -7.28
C ALA A 244 -0.63 -12.94 -6.58
N VAL A 245 -1.13 -12.76 -5.36
CA VAL A 245 -0.80 -11.62 -4.50
C VAL A 245 0.69 -11.53 -4.22
N ASN A 246 1.31 -12.65 -3.81
CA ASN A 246 2.73 -12.68 -3.48
C ASN A 246 3.61 -12.39 -4.71
N LEU A 247 3.21 -12.84 -5.91
CA LEU A 247 3.90 -12.50 -7.14
C LEU A 247 3.81 -11.00 -7.43
N ALA A 248 2.61 -10.40 -7.33
CA ALA A 248 2.43 -8.96 -7.50
C ALA A 248 3.33 -8.17 -6.55
N SER A 249 3.32 -8.53 -5.25
CA SER A 249 4.14 -7.89 -4.22
C SER A 249 5.63 -8.05 -4.48
N SER A 250 6.09 -9.24 -4.89
CA SER A 250 7.50 -9.50 -5.17
C SER A 250 8.01 -8.66 -6.33
N ILE A 251 7.21 -8.51 -7.39
CA ILE A 251 7.55 -7.67 -8.54
C ILE A 251 7.52 -6.20 -8.13
N GLN A 252 6.47 -5.75 -7.44
CA GLN A 252 6.33 -4.38 -6.95
C GLN A 252 7.54 -3.96 -6.11
N VAL A 253 7.91 -4.79 -5.15
CA VAL A 253 9.06 -4.51 -4.27
C VAL A 253 10.38 -4.56 -5.03
N THR A 254 10.55 -5.46 -6.00
CA THR A 254 11.76 -5.48 -6.84
C THR A 254 11.93 -4.17 -7.61
N GLU A 255 10.85 -3.63 -8.20
CA GLU A 255 10.89 -2.32 -8.87
C GLU A 255 11.16 -1.18 -7.86
N ALA A 256 10.60 -1.26 -6.65
CA ALA A 256 10.90 -0.32 -5.57
C ALA A 256 12.39 -0.34 -5.20
N LEU A 257 12.99 -1.51 -5.03
CA LEU A 257 14.40 -1.64 -4.70
C LEU A 257 15.29 -1.04 -5.79
N LYS A 258 14.97 -1.24 -7.08
CA LYS A 258 15.70 -0.61 -8.20
C LYS A 258 15.68 0.91 -8.10
N LEU A 259 14.52 1.52 -7.85
CA LEU A 259 14.38 2.97 -7.70
C LEU A 259 15.16 3.48 -6.49
N LEU A 260 14.96 2.87 -5.33
CA LEU A 260 15.56 3.29 -4.07
C LEU A 260 17.09 3.11 -4.04
N THR A 261 17.62 2.14 -4.79
CA THR A 261 19.07 1.97 -4.94
C THR A 261 19.67 2.82 -6.06
N GLY A 262 18.87 3.70 -6.70
CA GLY A 262 19.33 4.65 -7.71
C GLY A 262 19.56 4.02 -9.09
N GLN A 263 18.72 3.07 -9.50
CA GLN A 263 18.79 2.37 -10.78
C GLN A 263 17.50 2.55 -11.62
N PRO A 264 17.08 3.81 -11.89
CA PRO A 264 15.83 4.07 -12.61
C PRO A 264 15.84 3.55 -14.06
N ASP A 265 17.01 3.30 -14.64
CA ASP A 265 17.14 2.75 -15.99
C ASP A 265 16.81 1.24 -16.06
N LEU A 266 16.86 0.55 -14.92
CA LEU A 266 16.55 -0.88 -14.83
C LEU A 266 15.07 -1.16 -14.51
N ILE A 267 14.25 -0.15 -14.33
CA ILE A 267 12.81 -0.37 -14.11
C ILE A 267 12.15 -0.93 -15.36
N ARG A 268 11.13 -1.73 -15.13
CA ARG A 268 10.28 -2.18 -16.22
C ARG A 268 9.37 -1.04 -16.67
N ARG A 269 9.32 -0.81 -17.99
CA ARG A 269 8.49 0.22 -18.62
C ARG A 269 7.28 -0.37 -19.33
N THR A 270 6.65 -1.33 -18.65
CA THR A 270 5.42 -1.98 -19.10
C THR A 270 4.47 -2.17 -17.93
N LEU A 271 3.16 -2.15 -18.19
CA LEU A 271 2.18 -2.79 -17.34
C LEU A 271 2.31 -4.29 -17.59
N LEU A 272 2.84 -4.99 -16.62
CA LEU A 272 3.01 -6.44 -16.66
C LEU A 272 1.83 -7.10 -15.96
N SER A 273 1.24 -8.11 -16.60
CA SER A 273 0.19 -8.92 -16.01
C SER A 273 0.44 -10.42 -16.19
N PHE A 274 -0.03 -11.18 -15.20
CA PHE A 274 0.03 -12.63 -15.16
C PHE A 274 -1.32 -13.21 -14.78
N ASP A 275 -1.66 -14.33 -15.39
CA ASP A 275 -2.61 -15.29 -14.85
C ASP A 275 -1.84 -16.54 -14.42
N LEU A 276 -1.73 -16.76 -13.10
CA LEU A 276 -0.91 -17.84 -12.56
C LEU A 276 -1.55 -19.22 -12.77
N TRP A 277 -2.87 -19.28 -12.95
CA TRP A 277 -3.55 -20.55 -13.14
C TRP A 277 -3.33 -21.12 -14.53
N THR A 278 -3.33 -20.23 -15.52
CA THR A 278 -3.13 -20.57 -16.95
C THR A 278 -1.67 -20.38 -17.41
N SER A 279 -0.81 -19.75 -16.55
CA SER A 279 0.55 -19.33 -16.90
C SER A 279 0.61 -18.29 -18.03
N ALA A 280 -0.49 -17.60 -18.31
CA ALA A 280 -0.53 -16.54 -19.28
C ALA A 280 0.18 -15.29 -18.77
N ARG A 281 0.92 -14.62 -19.66
CA ARG A 281 1.63 -13.36 -19.40
C ARG A 281 1.32 -12.37 -20.50
N SER A 282 1.11 -11.11 -20.14
CA SER A 282 1.00 -10.02 -21.11
C SER A 282 1.69 -8.76 -20.61
N GLU A 283 2.11 -7.91 -21.55
CA GLU A 283 2.76 -6.63 -21.26
C GLU A 283 2.20 -5.55 -22.18
N ILE A 284 1.89 -4.39 -21.58
CA ILE A 284 1.48 -3.18 -22.30
C ILE A 284 2.59 -2.15 -22.11
N ASN A 285 3.10 -1.58 -23.21
CA ASN A 285 4.15 -0.58 -23.17
C ASN A 285 3.68 0.69 -22.44
N THR A 286 4.46 1.15 -21.47
CA THR A 286 4.23 2.37 -20.69
C THR A 286 5.39 3.36 -20.76
N SER A 287 6.31 3.18 -21.72
CA SER A 287 7.53 3.98 -21.84
C SER A 287 7.29 5.45 -22.13
N THR A 288 6.13 5.78 -22.71
CA THR A 288 5.82 7.15 -23.15
C THR A 288 4.50 7.61 -22.56
N PRO A 289 4.47 8.73 -21.83
CA PRO A 289 3.22 9.38 -21.42
C PRO A 289 2.39 9.77 -22.64
N ASP A 290 1.06 9.68 -22.54
CA ASP A 290 0.15 10.22 -23.52
C ASP A 290 0.08 11.75 -23.32
N PRO A 291 0.44 12.57 -24.33
CA PRO A 291 0.37 14.04 -24.23
C PRO A 291 -1.08 14.55 -24.03
N GLU A 292 -2.09 13.82 -24.53
CA GLU A 292 -3.50 14.17 -24.39
C GLU A 292 -4.13 13.63 -23.09
N CYS A 293 -3.34 12.94 -22.25
CA CYS A 293 -3.83 12.44 -20.97
C CYS A 293 -4.27 13.62 -20.07
N THR A 294 -5.49 13.55 -19.55
CA THR A 294 -6.06 14.58 -18.68
C THR A 294 -5.20 14.83 -17.44
N VAL A 295 -4.58 13.80 -16.87
CA VAL A 295 -3.81 13.89 -15.63
C VAL A 295 -2.36 14.31 -15.91
N CYS A 296 -1.57 13.51 -16.63
CA CYS A 296 -0.14 13.83 -16.80
C CYS A 296 0.14 14.77 -17.98
N GLY A 297 -0.74 14.84 -19.00
CA GLY A 297 -0.66 15.77 -20.11
C GLY A 297 -1.22 17.13 -19.74
N HIS A 298 -2.52 17.20 -19.44
CA HIS A 298 -3.23 18.46 -19.18
C HIS A 298 -3.18 18.92 -17.71
N ARG A 299 -2.67 18.09 -16.78
CA ARG A 299 -2.54 18.38 -15.33
C ARG A 299 -3.86 18.74 -14.64
N VAL A 300 -4.93 18.02 -15.00
CA VAL A 300 -6.25 18.14 -14.35
C VAL A 300 -6.38 17.04 -13.31
N PHE A 301 -6.55 17.41 -12.04
CA PHE A 301 -6.50 16.50 -10.88
C PHE A 301 -7.85 16.42 -10.17
N THR A 302 -8.85 15.85 -10.85
CA THR A 302 -10.24 15.81 -10.38
C THR A 302 -10.43 15.00 -9.09
N HIS A 303 -9.71 13.90 -8.94
CA HIS A 303 -9.80 13.07 -7.74
C HIS A 303 -9.13 13.75 -6.53
N LEU A 304 -8.04 14.47 -6.77
CA LEU A 304 -7.37 15.25 -5.72
C LEU A 304 -8.19 16.49 -5.31
N ALA A 305 -8.95 17.07 -6.23
CA ALA A 305 -9.89 18.16 -5.94
C ALA A 305 -11.12 17.67 -5.13
N GLY A 306 -11.31 16.37 -4.97
CA GLY A 306 -12.46 15.79 -4.25
C GLY A 306 -13.76 15.80 -5.06
N GLU A 307 -13.70 16.09 -6.36
CA GLU A 307 -14.87 16.10 -7.22
C GLU A 307 -15.44 14.69 -7.37
N GLY A 308 -16.72 14.52 -7.08
CA GLY A 308 -17.45 13.26 -7.25
C GLY A 308 -17.38 12.27 -6.08
N ARG A 309 -16.79 12.62 -4.94
CA ARG A 309 -16.82 11.74 -3.76
C ARG A 309 -18.16 11.83 -3.03
N PRO A 310 -18.89 10.72 -2.92
CA PRO A 310 -20.01 10.65 -1.98
C PRO A 310 -19.49 10.68 -0.54
N HIS A 311 -20.19 11.38 0.37
CA HIS A 311 -19.92 11.32 1.81
C HIS A 311 -20.09 9.90 2.41
N ILE A 312 -20.53 8.96 1.61
CA ILE A 312 -20.78 7.57 1.96
C ILE A 312 -20.29 6.69 0.81
N THR A 313 -19.36 5.79 1.09
CA THR A 313 -18.86 4.82 0.13
C THR A 313 -19.38 3.42 0.43
N LEU A 314 -19.75 2.69 -0.62
CA LEU A 314 -20.00 1.25 -0.51
C LEU A 314 -18.64 0.56 -0.41
N CYS A 315 -18.42 -0.15 0.71
CA CYS A 315 -17.26 -1.03 0.84
C CYS A 315 -17.65 -2.43 0.39
N GLY A 316 -16.79 -3.12 -0.38
CA GLY A 316 -17.07 -4.36 -1.10
C GLY A 316 -17.51 -5.59 -0.28
N ARG A 317 -17.81 -5.44 1.02
CA ARG A 317 -18.18 -6.52 1.94
C ARG A 317 -19.59 -6.36 2.50
N ASN A 318 -20.58 -6.06 1.67
CA ASN A 318 -21.93 -5.80 2.17
C ASN A 318 -21.89 -4.78 3.33
N SER A 319 -21.17 -3.68 3.12
CA SER A 319 -20.92 -2.66 4.12
C SER A 319 -20.97 -1.25 3.56
N VAL A 320 -21.36 -0.32 4.40
CA VAL A 320 -21.44 1.11 4.12
C VAL A 320 -20.55 1.83 5.12
N GLN A 321 -19.65 2.66 4.60
CA GLN A 321 -18.83 3.53 5.45
C GLN A 321 -19.47 4.92 5.53
N ILE A 322 -19.61 5.43 6.76
CA ILE A 322 -20.07 6.78 7.05
C ILE A 322 -18.88 7.61 7.48
N HIS A 323 -18.63 8.70 6.75
CA HIS A 323 -17.55 9.63 6.98
C HIS A 323 -18.07 10.88 7.72
N GLU A 324 -18.44 10.75 8.98
CA GLU A 324 -18.65 11.93 9.82
C GLU A 324 -17.31 12.27 10.48
N HIS A 325 -16.63 13.29 9.95
CA HIS A 325 -15.33 13.71 10.42
C HIS A 325 -15.43 14.71 11.58
N HIS A 326 -14.41 14.67 12.47
CA HIS A 326 -14.14 15.65 13.53
C HIS A 326 -14.96 15.56 14.80
N ARG A 327 -15.50 14.39 15.13
CA ARG A 327 -16.16 14.18 16.40
C ARG A 327 -15.41 13.10 17.21
N PRO A 328 -14.45 13.49 18.07
CA PRO A 328 -13.77 12.51 18.93
C PRO A 328 -14.78 11.68 19.73
N VAL A 329 -14.62 10.37 19.70
CA VAL A 329 -15.53 9.44 20.38
C VAL A 329 -14.88 8.89 21.64
N ASP A 330 -15.53 9.06 22.77
CA ASP A 330 -15.18 8.34 24.00
C ASP A 330 -15.74 6.91 23.94
N PHE A 331 -14.85 5.95 23.68
CA PHE A 331 -15.24 4.55 23.56
C PHE A 331 -15.77 3.94 24.87
N ALA A 332 -15.33 4.41 26.03
CA ALA A 332 -15.83 3.91 27.30
C ALA A 332 -17.29 4.34 27.53
N ALA A 333 -17.58 5.61 27.32
CA ALA A 333 -18.95 6.13 27.39
C ALA A 333 -19.83 5.50 26.28
N MET A 334 -19.29 5.30 25.08
CA MET A 334 -20.03 4.67 23.98
C MET A 334 -20.34 3.20 24.26
N ARG A 335 -19.39 2.44 24.83
CA ARG A 335 -19.62 1.06 25.27
C ARG A 335 -20.81 0.99 26.24
N ASP A 336 -20.81 1.81 27.26
CA ASP A 336 -21.86 1.79 28.28
C ASP A 336 -23.24 2.09 27.69
N ARG A 337 -23.28 2.97 26.69
CA ARG A 337 -24.52 3.31 25.97
C ARG A 337 -24.98 2.16 25.05
N LEU A 338 -24.09 1.43 24.44
CA LEU A 338 -24.40 0.39 23.44
C LEU A 338 -24.61 -0.99 24.08
N ALA A 339 -24.01 -1.26 25.23
CA ALA A 339 -24.08 -2.56 25.91
C ALA A 339 -25.50 -3.12 26.10
N PRO A 340 -26.54 -2.31 26.41
CA PRO A 340 -27.93 -2.79 26.52
C PRO A 340 -28.53 -3.26 25.18
N HIS A 341 -27.90 -2.91 24.05
CA HIS A 341 -28.45 -3.11 22.71
C HIS A 341 -27.76 -4.21 21.89
N GLY A 342 -26.61 -4.73 22.33
CA GLY A 342 -25.85 -5.76 21.65
C GLY A 342 -24.49 -6.01 22.29
N ASN A 343 -23.68 -6.83 21.62
CA ASN A 343 -22.33 -7.13 22.08
C ASN A 343 -21.37 -6.00 21.70
N VAL A 344 -20.62 -5.47 22.67
CA VAL A 344 -19.67 -4.38 22.46
C VAL A 344 -18.28 -4.85 22.86
N ARG A 345 -17.32 -4.70 21.94
CA ARG A 345 -15.89 -4.87 22.19
C ARG A 345 -15.17 -3.61 21.77
N PHE A 346 -14.18 -3.17 22.51
CA PHE A 346 -13.37 -2.03 22.12
C PHE A 346 -11.96 -2.11 22.67
N ASN A 347 -11.07 -1.40 22.02
CA ASN A 347 -9.71 -1.10 22.46
C ASN A 347 -9.46 0.40 22.22
N ASN A 348 -8.19 0.85 22.34
CA ASN A 348 -7.85 2.25 22.11
C ASN A 348 -7.97 2.71 20.65
N LEU A 349 -8.20 1.79 19.70
CA LEU A 349 -8.14 2.03 18.26
C LEU A 349 -9.50 1.96 17.58
N LEU A 350 -10.43 1.16 18.11
CA LEU A 350 -11.80 1.02 17.58
C LEU A 350 -12.77 0.47 18.64
N LEU A 351 -14.06 0.71 18.38
CA LEU A 351 -15.17 0.09 19.08
C LEU A 351 -16.00 -0.71 18.08
N ARG A 352 -16.24 -1.99 18.36
CA ARG A 352 -17.09 -2.88 17.56
C ARG A 352 -18.38 -3.19 18.32
N PHE A 353 -19.50 -2.84 17.71
CA PHE A 353 -20.85 -3.12 18.21
C PHE A 353 -21.54 -4.12 17.30
N GLU A 354 -21.83 -5.30 17.82
CA GLU A 354 -22.47 -6.41 17.11
C GLU A 354 -23.94 -6.54 17.51
N ARG A 355 -24.79 -6.38 16.53
CA ARG A 355 -26.25 -6.61 16.63
C ARG A 355 -26.75 -7.26 15.35
N PRO A 356 -26.77 -8.60 15.27
CA PRO A 356 -27.14 -9.31 14.06
C PRO A 356 -28.46 -8.79 13.44
N PRO A 357 -28.54 -8.63 12.09
CA PRO A 357 -27.54 -9.00 11.11
C PRO A 357 -26.41 -7.95 10.91
N HIS A 358 -26.39 -6.86 11.66
CA HIS A 358 -25.47 -5.74 11.44
C HIS A 358 -24.35 -5.70 12.49
N THR A 359 -23.18 -5.23 12.03
CA THR A 359 -22.06 -4.86 12.91
C THR A 359 -21.63 -3.44 12.59
N ILE A 360 -21.45 -2.61 13.62
CA ILE A 360 -20.94 -1.25 13.51
C ILE A 360 -19.55 -1.22 14.10
N THR A 361 -18.55 -0.87 13.28
CA THR A 361 -17.19 -0.59 13.74
C THR A 361 -17.01 0.92 13.76
N LEU A 362 -16.76 1.50 14.93
CA LEU A 362 -16.60 2.93 15.15
C LEU A 362 -15.14 3.26 15.42
N PHE A 363 -14.64 4.30 14.77
CA PHE A 363 -13.28 4.80 14.92
C PHE A 363 -13.22 6.02 15.86
N PRO A 364 -12.01 6.35 16.40
CA PRO A 364 -11.88 7.46 17.35
C PRO A 364 -12.28 8.83 16.79
N ASP A 365 -12.23 9.00 15.47
CA ASP A 365 -12.56 10.22 14.74
C ASP A 365 -14.04 10.35 14.36
N GLY A 366 -14.89 9.39 14.79
CA GLY A 366 -16.33 9.38 14.53
C GLY A 366 -16.75 8.65 13.25
N ARG A 367 -15.81 8.24 12.40
CA ARG A 367 -16.13 7.39 11.26
C ARG A 367 -16.71 6.05 11.71
N ALA A 368 -17.63 5.52 10.94
CA ALA A 368 -18.18 4.20 11.19
C ALA A 368 -18.29 3.34 9.93
N LEU A 369 -17.94 2.06 10.07
CA LEU A 369 -18.19 1.03 9.06
C LEU A 369 -19.38 0.19 9.52
N ILE A 370 -20.45 0.16 8.72
CA ILE A 370 -21.68 -0.58 9.00
C ILE A 370 -21.73 -1.78 8.07
N GLN A 371 -21.50 -2.95 8.61
CA GLN A 371 -21.52 -4.24 7.91
C GLN A 371 -22.90 -4.89 7.99
N GLY A 372 -23.25 -5.71 7.00
CA GLY A 372 -24.52 -6.42 6.91
C GLY A 372 -25.58 -5.67 6.10
N THR A 373 -25.20 -4.58 5.41
CA THR A 373 -26.06 -3.86 4.48
C THR A 373 -25.24 -3.11 3.43
N THR A 374 -25.82 -2.96 2.24
CA THR A 374 -25.39 -2.03 1.19
C THR A 374 -26.34 -0.85 1.02
N ASP A 375 -27.45 -0.84 1.79
CA ASP A 375 -28.42 0.25 1.77
C ASP A 375 -27.90 1.43 2.59
N ILE A 376 -27.59 2.52 1.90
CA ILE A 376 -27.08 3.77 2.47
C ILE A 376 -28.08 4.39 3.46
N THR A 377 -29.39 4.30 3.16
CA THR A 377 -30.44 4.87 4.00
C THR A 377 -30.54 4.12 5.33
N LEU A 378 -30.49 2.77 5.25
CA LEU A 378 -30.47 1.92 6.43
C LEU A 378 -29.20 2.16 7.26
N ALA A 379 -28.04 2.24 6.61
CA ALA A 379 -26.78 2.50 7.29
C ALA A 379 -26.80 3.85 8.04
N ARG A 380 -27.30 4.92 7.42
CA ARG A 380 -27.49 6.21 8.09
C ARG A 380 -28.42 6.12 9.29
N SER A 381 -29.53 5.40 9.15
CA SER A 381 -30.47 5.18 10.24
C SER A 381 -29.84 4.43 11.41
N LEU A 382 -29.05 3.39 11.13
CA LEU A 382 -28.31 2.64 12.15
C LEU A 382 -27.26 3.51 12.84
N TYR A 383 -26.51 4.31 12.08
CA TYR A 383 -25.55 5.26 12.63
C TYR A 383 -26.22 6.29 13.55
N ALA A 384 -27.23 6.99 13.05
CA ALA A 384 -27.96 7.99 13.84
C ALA A 384 -28.57 7.39 15.10
N ARG A 385 -29.11 6.16 15.03
CA ARG A 385 -29.73 5.48 16.15
C ARG A 385 -28.76 5.07 17.24
N PHE A 386 -27.60 4.55 16.88
CA PHE A 386 -26.67 3.94 17.84
C PHE A 386 -25.48 4.85 18.16
N ILE A 387 -24.99 5.61 17.20
CA ILE A 387 -23.82 6.48 17.39
C ILE A 387 -24.24 7.93 17.68
N GLY A 388 -25.35 8.36 17.11
CA GLY A 388 -25.88 9.71 17.25
C GLY A 388 -25.43 10.62 16.10
N SER A 389 -26.23 11.64 15.84
CA SER A 389 -25.92 12.73 14.91
C SER A 389 -25.14 13.85 15.60
#